data_6d107ae7507cbe8334e782588dd0fd4e
#
_entry.id   6d107ae7507cbe8334e782588dd0fd4e
#
_cell.length_a   1.000
_cell.length_b   1.000
_cell.length_c   1.000
_cell.angle_alpha   90.00
_cell.angle_beta   90.00
_cell.angle_gamma   90.00
#
_symmetry.space_group_name_H-M   'P 1'
#
loop_
_entity.id
_entity.type
_entity.pdbx_description
1 polymer ?
#
loop_
_entity_poly.entity_id
_entity_poly.type
_entity_poly.pdbx_seq_one_letter_code
_entity_poly.pdbx_strand_id
1 'polypeptide(L)'
;MTKERKQEIINTYKREANDTGSPEVQVALLTERINELTEHLKVHKKDNHSRRGLLKMVGSRRNLLNYLAKKDVQRYRDIVEKLGLRK
;
A
#
# COMPACT_ATOMS: atom_id res chain seq x y z
N MET A 1 2.58 12.28 -1.72
CA MET A 1 3.08 11.82 -0.40
C MET A 1 4.39 12.53 -0.08
N THR A 2 4.48 13.12 1.10
CA THR A 2 5.70 13.82 1.51
C THR A 2 6.75 12.82 2.03
N LYS A 3 8.00 13.27 2.13
CA LYS A 3 9.07 12.46 2.72
C LYS A 3 8.74 12.08 4.16
N GLU A 4 8.20 13.04 4.91
CA GLU A 4 7.84 12.82 6.32
C GLU A 4 6.76 11.77 6.45
N ARG A 5 5.74 11.83 5.60
CA ARG A 5 4.65 10.85 5.63
C ARG A 5 5.15 9.47 5.25
N LYS A 6 5.99 9.40 4.22
CA LYS A 6 6.60 8.13 3.80
C LYS A 6 7.39 7.50 4.96
N GLN A 7 8.17 8.31 5.65
CA GLN A 7 8.98 7.82 6.77
C GLN A 7 8.11 7.36 7.93
N GLU A 8 7.02 8.06 8.22
CA GLU A 8 6.06 7.63 9.24
C GLU A 8 5.49 6.25 8.92
N ILE A 9 5.11 6.03 7.66
CA ILE A 9 4.54 4.75 7.25
C ILE A 9 5.58 3.64 7.39
N ILE A 10 6.81 3.88 6.94
CA ILE A 10 7.88 2.91 7.08
C ILE A 10 8.09 2.56 8.55
N ASN A 11 8.17 3.56 9.41
CA ASN A 11 8.40 3.35 10.84
C ASN A 11 7.26 2.59 11.51
N THR A 12 6.02 2.80 11.05
CA THR A 12 4.85 2.15 11.63
C THR A 12 4.77 0.67 11.25
N TYR A 13 5.13 0.33 10.01
CA TYR A 13 4.90 -1.00 9.48
C TYR A 13 6.16 -1.83 9.29
N LYS A 14 7.33 -1.27 9.52
CA LYS A 14 8.57 -2.03 9.38
C LYS A 14 8.62 -3.17 10.40
N ARG A 15 9.28 -4.26 10.04
CA ARG A 15 9.43 -5.42 10.89
C ARG A 15 10.65 -5.30 11.79
N GLU A 16 11.69 -4.61 11.31
CA GLU A 16 12.96 -4.43 12.03
C GLU A 16 13.43 -3.00 11.83
N ALA A 17 14.41 -2.58 12.64
CA ALA A 17 14.93 -1.22 12.60
C ALA A 17 15.39 -0.79 11.21
N ASN A 18 15.98 -1.72 10.44
CA ASN A 18 16.54 -1.41 9.12
C ASN A 18 15.58 -1.76 7.96
N ASP A 19 14.36 -2.16 8.27
CA ASP A 19 13.40 -2.57 7.26
C ASP A 19 12.80 -1.36 6.55
N THR A 20 13.07 -1.21 5.26
CA THR A 20 12.46 -0.18 4.44
C THR A 20 11.74 -0.76 3.23
N GLY A 21 11.81 -2.07 3.03
CA GLY A 21 11.30 -2.70 1.82
C GLY A 21 10.58 -4.01 2.01
N SER A 22 10.16 -4.36 3.23
CA SER A 22 9.38 -5.59 3.42
C SER A 22 8.05 -5.48 2.69
N PRO A 23 7.39 -6.61 2.37
CA PRO A 23 6.06 -6.57 1.77
C PRO A 23 5.07 -5.73 2.57
N GLU A 24 5.14 -5.79 3.90
CA GLU A 24 4.25 -5.00 4.76
C GLU A 24 4.45 -3.50 4.53
N VAL A 25 5.69 -3.04 4.51
CA VAL A 25 5.99 -1.63 4.26
C VAL A 25 5.53 -1.21 2.86
N GLN A 26 5.81 -2.06 1.86
CA GLN A 26 5.40 -1.76 0.48
C GLN A 26 3.89 -1.68 0.34
N VAL A 27 3.14 -2.60 0.95
CA VAL A 27 1.68 -2.59 0.93
C VAL A 27 1.13 -1.33 1.61
N ALA A 28 1.73 -0.95 2.74
CA ALA A 28 1.31 0.26 3.46
C ALA A 28 1.54 1.53 2.62
N LEU A 29 2.69 1.63 1.97
CA LEU A 29 3.01 2.77 1.10
C LEU A 29 2.07 2.83 -0.11
N LEU A 30 1.81 1.69 -0.74
CA LEU A 30 0.88 1.62 -1.86
C LEU A 30 -0.52 2.02 -1.42
N THR A 31 -0.95 1.60 -0.24
CA THR A 31 -2.28 1.94 0.28
C THR A 31 -2.43 3.45 0.43
N GLU A 32 -1.40 4.12 0.96
CA GLU A 32 -1.42 5.57 1.09
C GLU A 32 -1.54 6.25 -0.28
N ARG A 33 -0.75 5.81 -1.25
CA ARG A 33 -0.79 6.37 -2.61
C ARG A 33 -2.12 6.10 -3.30
N ILE A 34 -2.67 4.90 -3.13
CA ILE A 34 -3.97 4.54 -3.68
C ILE A 34 -5.04 5.47 -3.13
N ASN A 35 -5.02 5.72 -1.82
CA ASN A 35 -5.99 6.61 -1.19
C ASN A 35 -5.85 8.03 -1.72
N GLU A 36 -4.63 8.53 -1.88
CA GLU A 36 -4.38 9.87 -2.43
C GLU A 36 -4.94 10.00 -3.85
N LEU A 37 -4.65 9.01 -4.71
CA LEU A 37 -5.15 9.05 -6.09
C LEU A 37 -6.65 8.87 -6.17
N THR A 38 -7.23 8.07 -5.28
CA THR A 38 -8.67 7.91 -5.22
C THR A 38 -9.35 9.25 -4.93
N GLU A 39 -8.82 10.00 -3.96
CA GLU A 39 -9.34 11.33 -3.64
C GLU A 39 -9.13 12.31 -4.80
N HIS A 40 -7.95 12.26 -5.44
CA HIS A 40 -7.65 13.09 -6.60
C HIS A 40 -8.68 12.85 -7.72
N LEU A 41 -9.03 11.58 -7.98
CA LEU A 41 -9.94 11.23 -9.07
C LEU A 41 -11.41 11.60 -8.78
N LYS A 42 -11.76 11.84 -7.52
CA LYS A 42 -13.09 12.35 -7.19
C LYS A 42 -13.28 13.77 -7.73
N VAL A 43 -12.20 14.54 -7.77
CA VAL A 43 -12.22 15.91 -8.27
C VAL A 43 -11.88 15.96 -9.76
N HIS A 44 -10.88 15.19 -10.17
CA HIS A 44 -10.39 15.18 -11.55
C HIS A 44 -10.81 13.89 -12.26
N LYS A 45 -12.11 13.77 -12.50
CA LYS A 45 -12.73 12.52 -12.99
C LYS A 45 -12.25 12.08 -14.37
N LYS A 46 -11.75 13.01 -15.17
CA LYS A 46 -11.29 12.72 -16.55
C LYS A 46 -9.79 12.50 -16.63
N ASP A 47 -9.10 12.47 -15.51
CA ASP A 47 -7.66 12.23 -15.48
C ASP A 47 -7.37 10.74 -15.66
N ASN A 48 -7.35 10.31 -16.92
CA ASN A 48 -7.16 8.91 -17.27
C ASN A 48 -5.75 8.41 -16.97
N HIS A 49 -4.78 9.31 -16.95
CA HIS A 49 -3.40 8.99 -16.63
C HIS A 49 -3.28 8.54 -15.17
N SER A 50 -3.87 9.31 -14.26
CA SER A 50 -3.90 8.96 -12.83
C SER A 50 -4.72 7.69 -12.58
N ARG A 51 -5.82 7.51 -13.32
CA ARG A 51 -6.65 6.31 -13.19
C ARG A 51 -5.86 5.06 -13.55
N ARG A 52 -5.07 5.13 -14.62
CA ARG A 52 -4.20 4.01 -15.04
C ARG A 52 -3.15 3.72 -13.97
N GLY A 53 -2.55 4.76 -13.41
CA GLY A 53 -1.58 4.62 -12.33
C GLY A 53 -2.20 3.97 -11.09
N LEU A 54 -3.42 4.37 -10.75
CA LEU A 54 -4.17 3.79 -9.64
C LEU A 54 -4.39 2.28 -9.84
N LEU A 55 -4.81 1.88 -11.03
CA LEU A 55 -5.04 0.47 -11.34
C LEU A 55 -3.76 -0.35 -11.23
N LYS A 56 -2.63 0.20 -11.67
CA LYS A 56 -1.33 -0.46 -11.54
C LYS A 56 -0.95 -0.65 -10.08
N MET A 57 -1.18 0.36 -9.25
CA MET A 57 -0.86 0.26 -7.82
C MET A 57 -1.75 -0.75 -7.10
N VAL A 58 -3.04 -0.80 -7.45
CA VAL A 58 -3.95 -1.79 -6.89
C VAL A 58 -3.49 -3.21 -7.26
N GLY A 59 -3.08 -3.41 -8.52
CA GLY A 59 -2.55 -4.70 -8.97
C GLY A 59 -1.27 -5.08 -8.24
N SER A 60 -0.34 -4.14 -8.08
CA SER A 60 0.91 -4.38 -7.36
C SER A 60 0.66 -4.75 -5.90
N ARG A 61 -0.27 -4.03 -5.24
CA ARG A 61 -0.64 -4.34 -3.86
C ARG A 61 -1.22 -5.74 -3.74
N ARG A 62 -2.09 -6.13 -4.66
CA ARG A 62 -2.67 -7.47 -4.67
C ARG A 62 -1.58 -8.54 -4.80
N ASN A 63 -0.62 -8.32 -5.70
CA ASN A 63 0.48 -9.26 -5.90
C ASN A 63 1.33 -9.41 -4.64
N LEU A 64 1.63 -8.31 -3.96
CA LEU A 64 2.39 -8.34 -2.71
C LEU A 64 1.62 -9.07 -1.61
N LEU A 65 0.32 -8.83 -1.51
CA LEU A 65 -0.51 -9.51 -0.51
C LEU A 65 -0.62 -11.00 -0.81
N ASN A 66 -0.75 -11.39 -2.06
CA ASN A 66 -0.78 -12.80 -2.44
C ASN A 66 0.54 -13.49 -2.12
N TYR A 67 1.65 -12.83 -2.41
CA TYR A 67 2.98 -13.33 -2.07
C TYR A 67 3.10 -13.54 -0.55
N LEU A 68 2.68 -12.55 0.22
CA LEU A 68 2.76 -12.60 1.68
C LEU A 68 1.87 -13.72 2.24
N ALA A 69 0.68 -13.90 1.68
CA ALA A 69 -0.24 -14.97 2.13
C ALA A 69 0.37 -16.35 1.93
N LYS A 70 1.13 -16.53 0.85
CA LYS A 70 1.81 -17.80 0.59
C LYS A 70 3.02 -18.01 1.48
N LYS A 71 3.73 -16.93 1.80
CA LYS A 71 4.92 -17.01 2.64
C LYS A 71 4.58 -17.19 4.11
N ASP A 72 3.62 -16.41 4.59
CA ASP A 72 3.28 -16.38 6.01
C ASP A 72 1.87 -15.82 6.16
N VAL A 73 0.90 -16.70 6.30
CA VAL A 73 -0.51 -16.32 6.32
C VAL A 73 -0.84 -15.40 7.51
N GLN A 74 -0.13 -15.56 8.62
CA GLN A 74 -0.39 -14.70 9.79
C GLN A 74 0.05 -13.26 9.52
N ARG A 75 1.21 -13.07 8.88
CA ARG A 75 1.66 -11.75 8.48
C ARG A 75 0.68 -11.10 7.52
N TYR A 76 0.14 -11.88 6.59
CA TYR A 76 -0.87 -11.40 5.65
C TYR A 76 -2.12 -10.90 6.40
N ARG A 77 -2.63 -11.70 7.32
CA ARG A 77 -3.80 -11.32 8.11
C ARG A 77 -3.55 -10.07 8.93
N ASP A 78 -2.37 -9.98 9.54
CA ASP A 78 -2.02 -8.85 10.39
C ASP A 78 -1.98 -7.55 9.60
N ILE A 79 -1.37 -7.53 8.42
CA ILE A 79 -1.27 -6.30 7.63
C ILE A 79 -2.63 -5.91 7.04
N VAL A 80 -3.42 -6.87 6.62
CA VAL A 80 -4.78 -6.61 6.10
C VAL A 80 -5.63 -5.98 7.20
N GLU A 81 -5.53 -6.49 8.43
CA GLU A 81 -6.28 -5.95 9.56
C GLU A 81 -5.80 -4.54 9.92
N LYS A 82 -4.47 -4.34 10.02
CA LYS A 82 -3.91 -3.04 10.37
C LYS A 82 -4.30 -1.94 9.39
N LEU A 83 -4.37 -2.28 8.11
CA LEU A 83 -4.69 -1.31 7.06
C LEU A 83 -6.19 -1.25 6.75
N GLY A 84 -6.98 -2.12 7.36
CA GLY A 84 -8.42 -2.15 7.12
C GLY A 84 -8.76 -2.56 5.70
N LEU A 85 -7.94 -3.41 5.09
CA LEU A 85 -8.17 -3.85 3.73
C LEU A 85 -9.17 -4.98 3.68
N ARG A 86 -9.95 -4.99 2.60
CA ARG A 86 -10.79 -6.15 2.30
C ARG A 86 -10.03 -6.98 1.30
N LYS A 87 -9.46 -8.02 1.74
CA LYS A 87 -8.83 -8.95 0.81
C LYS A 87 -8.57 -8.43 -0.58
#